data_82ef8a860e3f8652da78127697daf5eb
#
_entry.id   82ef8a860e3f8652da78127697daf5eb
#
_cell.length_a   1.000
_cell.length_b   1.000
_cell.length_c   1.000
_cell.angle_alpha   90.00
_cell.angle_beta   90.00
_cell.angle_gamma   90.00
#
_symmetry.space_group_name_H-M   'P 1'
#
loop_
_entity.id
_entity.type
_entity.pdbx_description
1 polymer ?
#
loop_
_entity_poly.entity_id
_entity_poly.type
_entity_poly.pdbx_seq_one_letter_code
_entity_poly.pdbx_strand_id
1 'polypeptide(L)'
;MKTAKAIYCGGAVGVVWLSSLLAAPIPVGQREYDFVYDRLELAELFDRSPFDYQLGPYTTFDSSGSLFPFSSRNTLTDKQIQLFGFASEHFKTSKDRRGRMYATLRGGFAAQPLSRLSVIGQYSLDESKARDPLYTGKKWRGFAGDIDLAFAQYSTRKLNVTFGRFSSLWGIRHSLILGANAHLDGFGYSLKLGRLTFSYRFGQLAQDSIGSDTTTQWPNRFLAAHRVDLHASGVLRVGLFESVVFGGPGRSPEFSYLNPIIFYHGSQLNENVNDNTIVGADFTWKPRSGLKLYGQIAIDDIQLDHKSQGDEEPAEYAMTLGAYAASHSRKLDTRIEYTRVTNRTYNQILPRNRYVNGHEPIADVSGNDYDLLSVECAKWFSPNLRSRLNLSYRQQGEGSIMAPFDQPWLDIAGNYSEPFPTGTVERTLALSLGMRGFLNSVVFLDADVGLSRVVNYDHTPGDKRTLPFVAGYLSLYFSKIVGLD
;
A
#
# COMPACT_ATOMS: atom_id res chain seq x y z
N MET A 1 -18.50 29.55 -16.47
CA MET A 1 -18.57 28.53 -17.50
C MET A 1 -17.14 28.22 -17.93
N LYS A 2 -16.51 27.18 -17.41
CA LYS A 2 -15.20 26.70 -17.87
C LYS A 2 -15.41 25.33 -18.50
N THR A 3 -15.05 25.22 -19.73
CA THR A 3 -15.19 24.09 -20.65
C THR A 3 -14.55 22.82 -20.09
N ALA A 4 -15.36 21.76 -19.99
CA ALA A 4 -14.88 20.40 -19.72
C ALA A 4 -14.01 19.91 -20.90
N LYS A 5 -12.83 19.37 -20.60
CA LYS A 5 -11.99 18.67 -21.58
C LYS A 5 -12.33 17.18 -21.56
N ALA A 6 -12.60 16.65 -22.74
CA ALA A 6 -12.86 15.23 -22.93
C ALA A 6 -11.55 14.42 -22.92
N ILE A 7 -11.54 13.33 -22.18
CA ILE A 7 -10.44 12.36 -22.18
C ILE A 7 -10.79 11.27 -23.20
N TYR A 8 -10.04 11.22 -24.30
CA TYR A 8 -10.19 10.21 -25.35
C TYR A 8 -9.37 8.96 -25.00
N CYS A 9 -10.01 7.88 -24.60
CA CYS A 9 -9.45 6.53 -24.70
C CYS A 9 -10.00 5.87 -25.96
N GLY A 10 -9.12 5.64 -26.93
CA GLY A 10 -9.45 5.31 -28.31
C GLY A 10 -10.48 4.20 -28.51
N GLY A 11 -11.49 4.47 -29.32
CA GLY A 11 -12.34 3.51 -30.00
C GLY A 11 -13.82 3.48 -29.65
N ALA A 12 -14.28 4.15 -28.62
CA ALA A 12 -15.67 4.52 -28.41
C ALA A 12 -15.69 5.85 -27.67
N VAL A 13 -16.34 6.85 -28.24
CA VAL A 13 -16.48 8.18 -27.64
C VAL A 13 -17.37 8.07 -26.42
N GLY A 14 -16.76 7.76 -25.27
CA GLY A 14 -17.36 7.99 -23.98
C GLY A 14 -16.94 9.37 -23.51
N VAL A 15 -17.73 10.40 -23.78
CA VAL A 15 -17.53 11.74 -23.19
C VAL A 15 -17.78 11.59 -21.70
N VAL A 16 -16.73 11.54 -20.93
CA VAL A 16 -16.82 11.61 -19.47
C VAL A 16 -17.04 13.08 -19.13
N TRP A 17 -18.26 13.44 -18.82
CA TRP A 17 -18.59 14.76 -18.27
C TRP A 17 -18.04 14.81 -16.84
N LEU A 18 -16.99 15.58 -16.63
CA LEU A 18 -16.52 15.98 -15.30
C LEU A 18 -17.53 16.93 -14.68
N SER A 19 -18.58 16.39 -14.08
CA SER A 19 -19.43 17.16 -13.21
C SER A 19 -18.77 17.21 -11.82
N SER A 20 -18.78 18.39 -11.21
CA SER A 20 -18.23 18.70 -9.89
C SER A 20 -19.03 18.08 -8.72
N LEU A 21 -19.52 16.86 -8.89
CA LEU A 21 -20.25 16.12 -7.86
C LEU A 21 -19.26 15.36 -6.99
N LEU A 22 -19.39 15.55 -5.70
CA LEU A 22 -18.64 14.90 -4.64
C LEU A 22 -18.95 13.40 -4.67
N ALA A 23 -17.96 12.57 -4.83
CA ALA A 23 -18.12 11.14 -4.84
C ALA A 23 -17.49 10.51 -3.60
N ALA A 24 -17.94 9.31 -3.23
CA ALA A 24 -17.40 8.54 -2.13
C ALA A 24 -15.92 8.17 -2.36
N PRO A 25 -15.11 8.10 -1.29
CA PRO A 25 -13.70 7.69 -1.40
C PRO A 25 -13.57 6.28 -1.99
N ILE A 26 -12.52 6.09 -2.81
CA ILE A 26 -12.18 4.78 -3.39
C ILE A 26 -11.21 4.09 -2.42
N PRO A 27 -11.57 2.93 -1.84
CA PRO A 27 -10.66 2.17 -0.98
C PRO A 27 -9.37 1.77 -1.69
N VAL A 28 -8.30 1.54 -0.93
CA VAL A 28 -7.02 1.02 -1.41
C VAL A 28 -6.78 -0.40 -0.87
N GLY A 29 -5.92 -1.17 -1.52
CA GLY A 29 -5.50 -2.49 -1.04
C GLY A 29 -6.44 -3.64 -1.39
N GLN A 30 -7.37 -3.44 -2.32
CA GLN A 30 -8.24 -4.49 -2.82
C GLN A 30 -8.15 -4.59 -4.34
N ARG A 31 -8.09 -5.80 -4.89
CA ARG A 31 -7.75 -6.05 -6.31
C ARG A 31 -8.65 -5.33 -7.30
N GLU A 32 -9.94 -5.24 -7.03
CA GLU A 32 -10.92 -4.54 -7.88
C GLU A 32 -10.67 -3.02 -7.85
N TYR A 33 -10.38 -2.46 -6.69
CA TYR A 33 -10.06 -1.05 -6.54
C TYR A 33 -8.66 -0.73 -7.08
N ASP A 34 -7.67 -1.60 -6.87
CA ASP A 34 -6.33 -1.45 -7.43
C ASP A 34 -6.37 -1.35 -8.96
N PHE A 35 -7.29 -2.09 -9.61
CA PHE A 35 -7.51 -1.93 -11.05
C PHE A 35 -8.03 -0.54 -11.43
N VAL A 36 -8.87 0.08 -10.59
CA VAL A 36 -9.29 1.47 -10.78
C VAL A 36 -8.08 2.41 -10.67
N TYR A 37 -7.20 2.20 -9.70
CA TYR A 37 -5.95 2.95 -9.56
C TYR A 37 -5.02 2.76 -10.76
N ASP A 38 -4.90 1.56 -11.33
CA ASP A 38 -4.15 1.32 -12.57
C ASP A 38 -4.64 2.23 -13.71
N ARG A 39 -5.96 2.37 -13.84
CA ARG A 39 -6.58 3.24 -14.86
C ARG A 39 -6.34 4.73 -14.59
N LEU A 40 -6.47 5.13 -13.33
CA LEU A 40 -6.22 6.51 -12.93
C LEU A 40 -4.76 6.90 -13.17
N GLU A 41 -3.82 6.03 -12.83
CA GLU A 41 -2.40 6.24 -13.06
C GLU A 41 -2.06 6.32 -14.55
N LEU A 42 -2.66 5.47 -15.38
CA LEU A 42 -2.53 5.55 -16.82
C LEU A 42 -3.07 6.88 -17.37
N ALA A 43 -4.22 7.33 -16.88
CA ALA A 43 -4.79 8.62 -17.28
C ALA A 43 -3.90 9.81 -16.87
N GLU A 44 -3.30 9.75 -15.68
CA GLU A 44 -2.35 10.75 -15.18
C GLU A 44 -1.14 10.94 -16.08
N LEU A 45 -0.64 9.88 -16.73
CA LEU A 45 0.52 9.97 -17.63
C LEU A 45 0.29 10.92 -18.81
N PHE A 46 -0.95 11.05 -19.27
CA PHE A 46 -1.32 11.85 -20.42
C PHE A 46 -1.89 13.22 -20.03
N ASP A 47 -2.32 13.39 -18.78
CA ASP A 47 -2.80 14.66 -18.27
C ASP A 47 -1.67 15.39 -17.52
N ARG A 48 -1.60 16.73 -17.73
CA ARG A 48 -0.70 17.59 -16.97
C ARG A 48 -1.28 17.98 -15.60
N SER A 49 -2.49 17.54 -15.29
CA SER A 49 -3.08 17.74 -13.97
C SER A 49 -2.34 16.89 -12.95
N PRO A 50 -1.86 17.46 -11.83
CA PRO A 50 -1.25 16.67 -10.78
C PRO A 50 -2.33 15.79 -10.14
N PHE A 51 -2.27 14.52 -10.43
CA PHE A 51 -3.04 13.52 -9.70
C PHE A 51 -2.32 13.28 -8.37
N ASP A 52 -3.02 13.51 -7.26
CA ASP A 52 -2.46 13.31 -5.93
C ASP A 52 -2.68 11.86 -5.49
N TYR A 53 -1.93 10.92 -6.05
CA TYR A 53 -1.89 9.51 -5.62
C TYR A 53 -1.62 9.32 -4.13
N GLN A 54 -1.21 10.38 -3.46
CA GLN A 54 -0.54 10.29 -2.18
C GLN A 54 -1.46 10.47 -0.98
N LEU A 55 -2.72 10.70 -1.22
CA LEU A 55 -3.65 11.05 -0.17
C LEU A 55 -4.83 10.06 -0.10
N GLY A 56 -4.59 8.82 -0.50
CA GLY A 56 -5.62 7.78 -0.38
C GLY A 56 -6.21 7.64 1.02
N PRO A 57 -7.49 7.27 1.15
CA PRO A 57 -8.39 6.92 0.08
C PRO A 57 -8.80 8.14 -0.74
N TYR A 58 -8.76 7.99 -2.06
CA TYR A 58 -9.11 9.07 -2.97
C TYR A 58 -10.55 9.48 -2.83
N THR A 59 -10.76 10.79 -2.69
CA THR A 59 -12.05 11.37 -3.03
C THR A 59 -12.05 11.64 -4.52
N THR A 60 -13.07 11.20 -5.21
CA THR A 60 -13.25 11.40 -6.64
C THR A 60 -13.64 12.85 -6.98
N PHE A 61 -13.00 13.84 -6.36
CA PHE A 61 -13.25 15.25 -6.67
C PHE A 61 -13.00 15.60 -8.14
N ASP A 62 -12.17 14.78 -8.82
CA ASP A 62 -11.76 15.03 -10.20
C ASP A 62 -12.07 13.87 -11.17
N SER A 63 -12.68 12.78 -10.71
CA SER A 63 -13.08 11.68 -11.57
C SER A 63 -14.59 11.43 -11.53
N SER A 64 -15.15 11.14 -12.67
CA SER A 64 -16.56 10.79 -12.86
C SER A 64 -17.02 9.72 -11.88
N GLY A 65 -17.54 10.13 -10.83
CA GLY A 65 -18.49 9.71 -9.83
C GLY A 65 -18.93 8.27 -9.68
N SER A 66 -18.17 7.29 -10.04
CA SER A 66 -18.52 5.89 -9.80
C SER A 66 -17.41 5.20 -9.01
N LEU A 67 -17.75 4.65 -7.85
CA LEU A 67 -16.90 3.72 -7.11
C LEU A 67 -16.48 2.51 -7.97
N PHE A 68 -17.21 2.25 -9.06
CA PHE A 68 -16.98 1.12 -9.96
C PHE A 68 -16.99 1.55 -11.42
N PRO A 69 -16.10 0.98 -12.25
CA PRO A 69 -15.88 1.39 -13.64
C PRO A 69 -17.10 1.26 -14.57
N PHE A 70 -18.17 0.65 -14.13
CA PHE A 70 -19.30 0.28 -14.98
C PHE A 70 -20.59 1.02 -14.74
N SER A 71 -20.73 1.73 -13.63
CA SER A 71 -21.95 2.49 -13.40
C SER A 71 -21.79 3.94 -13.86
N SER A 72 -21.81 4.16 -15.16
CA SER A 72 -21.94 5.49 -15.75
C SER A 72 -23.25 6.22 -15.34
N ARG A 73 -24.10 5.56 -14.55
CA ARG A 73 -25.40 6.07 -14.09
C ARG A 73 -25.52 6.23 -12.58
N ASN A 74 -24.53 5.80 -11.78
CA ASN A 74 -24.70 5.66 -10.33
C ASN A 74 -23.61 6.38 -9.56
N THR A 75 -23.47 7.69 -9.76
CA THR A 75 -22.79 8.56 -8.80
C THR A 75 -23.65 8.67 -7.57
N LEU A 76 -23.09 8.37 -6.39
CA LEU A 76 -23.75 8.73 -5.14
C LEU A 76 -23.92 10.24 -5.08
N THR A 77 -25.17 10.66 -5.00
CA THR A 77 -25.54 12.05 -4.74
C THR A 77 -25.89 12.21 -3.26
N ASP A 78 -26.09 13.44 -2.82
CA ASP A 78 -26.54 13.73 -1.46
C ASP A 78 -27.77 12.88 -1.09
N LYS A 79 -27.79 12.40 0.14
CA LYS A 79 -28.85 11.54 0.69
C LYS A 79 -29.02 10.20 -0.05
N GLN A 80 -27.94 9.61 -0.49
CA GLN A 80 -27.93 8.27 -1.08
C GLN A 80 -27.02 7.32 -0.33
N ILE A 81 -27.37 6.04 -0.35
CA ILE A 81 -26.56 4.93 0.12
C ILE A 81 -26.44 3.89 -1.00
N GLN A 82 -25.24 3.44 -1.26
CA GLN A 82 -24.95 2.28 -2.09
C GLN A 82 -24.65 1.09 -1.19
N LEU A 83 -25.43 0.04 -1.30
CA LEU A 83 -25.12 -1.26 -0.74
C LEU A 83 -24.35 -2.04 -1.79
N PHE A 84 -23.29 -2.74 -1.39
CA PHE A 84 -22.47 -3.53 -2.29
C PHE A 84 -22.01 -4.84 -1.66
N GLY A 85 -21.69 -5.79 -2.52
CA GLY A 85 -21.11 -7.06 -2.11
C GLY A 85 -20.22 -7.66 -3.18
N PHE A 86 -19.27 -8.48 -2.73
CA PHE A 86 -18.39 -9.28 -3.56
C PHE A 86 -18.40 -10.72 -3.07
N ALA A 87 -18.54 -11.65 -3.98
CA ALA A 87 -18.28 -13.06 -3.74
C ALA A 87 -17.06 -13.44 -4.58
N SER A 88 -15.98 -13.83 -3.97
CA SER A 88 -14.70 -14.01 -4.65
C SER A 88 -14.10 -15.37 -4.34
N GLU A 89 -13.44 -15.96 -5.34
CA GLU A 89 -12.66 -17.18 -5.23
C GLU A 89 -11.20 -16.86 -5.57
N HIS A 90 -10.30 -17.27 -4.70
CA HIS A 90 -8.86 -17.19 -4.90
C HIS A 90 -8.32 -18.59 -5.19
N PHE A 91 -7.58 -18.72 -6.27
CA PHE A 91 -6.81 -19.91 -6.57
C PHE A 91 -5.32 -19.55 -6.58
N LYS A 92 -4.51 -20.33 -5.87
CA LYS A 92 -3.06 -20.20 -5.89
C LYS A 92 -2.40 -21.56 -5.78
N THR A 93 -1.42 -21.84 -6.63
CA THR A 93 -0.52 -22.97 -6.42
C THR A 93 0.48 -22.62 -5.33
N SER A 94 0.68 -23.52 -4.37
CA SER A 94 1.66 -23.35 -3.30
C SER A 94 3.04 -23.89 -3.70
N LYS A 95 4.06 -23.65 -2.88
CA LYS A 95 5.44 -24.16 -3.04
C LYS A 95 5.47 -25.70 -3.20
N ASP A 96 4.54 -26.43 -2.59
CA ASP A 96 4.38 -27.88 -2.68
C ASP A 96 3.60 -28.36 -3.93
N ARG A 97 3.31 -27.46 -4.88
CA ARG A 97 2.56 -27.66 -6.13
C ARG A 97 1.08 -28.03 -5.93
N ARG A 98 0.56 -27.97 -4.72
CA ARG A 98 -0.88 -28.16 -4.48
C ARG A 98 -1.62 -26.88 -4.75
N GLY A 99 -2.57 -26.92 -5.66
CA GLY A 99 -3.51 -25.82 -5.86
C GLY A 99 -4.47 -25.74 -4.68
N ARG A 100 -4.71 -24.54 -4.17
CA ARG A 100 -5.70 -24.29 -3.12
C ARG A 100 -6.67 -23.22 -3.59
N MET A 101 -7.93 -23.44 -3.30
CA MET A 101 -9.00 -22.46 -3.52
C MET A 101 -9.46 -21.94 -2.17
N TYR A 102 -9.77 -20.66 -2.11
CA TYR A 102 -10.28 -20.01 -0.93
C TYR A 102 -11.40 -19.05 -1.31
N ALA A 103 -12.50 -19.12 -0.59
CA ALA A 103 -13.62 -18.22 -0.75
C ALA A 103 -13.44 -16.98 0.13
N THR A 104 -13.82 -15.83 -0.42
CA THR A 104 -13.94 -14.58 0.34
C THR A 104 -15.27 -13.92 0.00
N LEU A 105 -16.06 -13.59 1.02
CA LEU A 105 -17.29 -12.81 0.89
C LEU A 105 -17.02 -11.44 1.50
N ARG A 106 -17.29 -10.37 0.76
CA ARG A 106 -17.23 -9.00 1.25
C ARG A 106 -18.56 -8.31 1.02
N GLY A 107 -18.98 -7.52 1.96
CA GLY A 107 -20.19 -6.73 1.85
C GLY A 107 -20.07 -5.44 2.62
N GLY A 108 -20.80 -4.42 2.19
CA GLY A 108 -20.71 -3.13 2.83
C GLY A 108 -21.65 -2.10 2.26
N PHE A 109 -21.41 -0.89 2.68
CA PHE A 109 -22.13 0.28 2.20
C PHE A 109 -21.21 1.47 2.02
N ALA A 110 -21.57 2.34 1.08
CA ALA A 110 -21.05 3.70 0.94
C ALA A 110 -22.22 4.65 0.94
N ALA A 111 -22.23 5.62 1.85
CA ALA A 111 -23.28 6.60 1.99
C ALA A 111 -22.75 8.01 1.85
N GLN A 112 -23.54 8.89 1.27
CA GLN A 112 -23.28 10.32 1.19
C GLN A 112 -24.44 11.08 1.83
N PRO A 113 -24.46 11.16 3.18
CA PRO A 113 -25.56 11.83 3.88
C PRO A 113 -25.59 13.34 3.63
N LEU A 114 -24.44 13.94 3.36
CA LEU A 114 -24.27 15.36 3.05
C LEU A 114 -23.26 15.52 1.90
N SER A 115 -23.34 16.62 1.16
CA SER A 115 -22.50 16.90 -0.02
C SER A 115 -20.98 16.82 0.17
N ARG A 116 -20.52 16.82 1.40
CA ARG A 116 -19.07 16.77 1.74
C ARG A 116 -18.72 15.68 2.74
N LEU A 117 -19.71 14.90 3.16
CA LEU A 117 -19.52 13.84 4.13
C LEU A 117 -19.83 12.49 3.48
N SER A 118 -18.85 11.61 3.45
CA SER A 118 -19.00 10.22 3.01
C SER A 118 -18.78 9.30 4.19
N VAL A 119 -19.54 8.21 4.25
CA VAL A 119 -19.39 7.15 5.26
C VAL A 119 -19.27 5.81 4.53
N ILE A 120 -18.26 5.02 4.88
CA ILE A 120 -18.03 3.70 4.29
C ILE A 120 -17.93 2.68 5.41
N GLY A 121 -18.64 1.56 5.23
CA GLY A 121 -18.47 0.35 6.03
C GLY A 121 -18.26 -0.84 5.09
N GLN A 122 -17.25 -1.67 5.35
CA GLN A 122 -16.99 -2.90 4.61
C GLN A 122 -16.50 -3.99 5.55
N TYR A 123 -17.08 -5.15 5.40
CA TYR A 123 -16.85 -6.34 6.22
C TYR A 123 -16.51 -7.51 5.31
N SER A 124 -15.66 -8.41 5.79
CA SER A 124 -15.30 -9.61 5.06
C SER A 124 -15.41 -10.89 5.90
N LEU A 125 -15.63 -11.99 5.20
CA LEU A 125 -15.46 -13.36 5.68
C LEU A 125 -14.46 -14.01 4.75
N ASP A 126 -13.29 -14.39 5.27
CA ASP A 126 -12.17 -14.91 4.49
C ASP A 126 -11.72 -16.28 4.96
N GLU A 127 -11.77 -17.27 4.04
CA GLU A 127 -11.33 -18.63 4.29
C GLU A 127 -9.81 -18.74 4.36
N SER A 128 -9.06 -17.98 3.55
CA SER A 128 -7.60 -18.01 3.56
C SER A 128 -7.03 -17.49 4.86
N LYS A 129 -7.59 -16.40 5.38
CA LYS A 129 -7.24 -15.82 6.68
C LYS A 129 -7.57 -16.79 7.84
N ALA A 130 -8.68 -17.53 7.73
CA ALA A 130 -9.03 -18.52 8.73
C ALA A 130 -8.05 -19.71 8.77
N ARG A 131 -7.34 -19.97 7.69
CA ARG A 131 -6.31 -21.02 7.59
C ARG A 131 -4.90 -20.54 7.92
N ASP A 132 -4.71 -19.25 8.08
CA ASP A 132 -3.45 -18.70 8.50
C ASP A 132 -3.14 -19.14 9.95
N PRO A 133 -1.99 -19.77 10.21
CA PRO A 133 -1.58 -20.15 11.55
C PRO A 133 -1.34 -18.95 12.47
N LEU A 134 -1.04 -17.78 11.92
CA LEU A 134 -0.82 -16.53 12.66
C LEU A 134 -2.13 -15.81 13.03
N TYR A 135 -3.27 -16.25 12.47
CA TYR A 135 -4.56 -15.65 12.78
C TYR A 135 -5.06 -16.08 14.18
N THR A 136 -5.13 -15.14 15.10
CA THR A 136 -5.52 -15.35 16.49
C THR A 136 -7.01 -15.06 16.77
N GLY A 137 -7.73 -14.51 15.78
CA GLY A 137 -9.15 -14.18 15.91
C GLY A 137 -10.06 -15.41 15.92
N LYS A 138 -11.34 -15.19 16.23
CA LYS A 138 -12.35 -16.25 16.22
C LYS A 138 -12.70 -16.65 14.78
N LYS A 139 -12.81 -17.98 14.57
CA LYS A 139 -13.23 -18.57 13.30
C LYS A 139 -14.67 -19.03 13.37
N TRP A 140 -15.43 -18.81 12.30
CA TRP A 140 -16.80 -19.27 12.20
C TRP A 140 -16.96 -20.11 10.92
N ARG A 141 -17.29 -21.40 11.06
CA ARG A 141 -17.47 -22.35 9.95
C ARG A 141 -16.35 -22.33 8.90
N GLY A 142 -15.10 -22.15 9.34
CA GLY A 142 -13.95 -22.13 8.45
C GLY A 142 -13.62 -20.75 7.85
N PHE A 143 -14.33 -19.71 8.23
CA PHE A 143 -14.06 -18.32 7.85
C PHE A 143 -13.56 -17.50 9.02
N ALA A 144 -12.68 -16.53 8.74
CA ALA A 144 -12.31 -15.43 9.61
C ALA A 144 -13.14 -14.21 9.24
N GLY A 145 -13.81 -13.60 10.20
CA GLY A 145 -14.49 -12.32 10.01
C GLY A 145 -13.54 -11.14 10.22
N ASP A 146 -13.71 -10.08 9.42
CA ASP A 146 -12.97 -8.84 9.59
C ASP A 146 -13.84 -7.61 9.28
N ILE A 147 -13.43 -6.48 9.86
CA ILE A 147 -13.90 -5.15 9.47
C ILE A 147 -12.80 -4.54 8.63
N ASP A 148 -12.95 -4.61 7.31
CA ASP A 148 -11.93 -4.09 6.40
C ASP A 148 -11.86 -2.56 6.47
N LEU A 149 -13.03 -1.90 6.45
CA LEU A 149 -13.16 -0.44 6.49
C LEU A 149 -14.36 -0.04 7.33
N ALA A 150 -14.25 1.03 8.10
CA ALA A 150 -15.35 1.63 8.86
C ALA A 150 -15.00 3.08 9.18
N PHE A 151 -15.21 4.01 8.23
CA PHE A 151 -14.78 5.39 8.40
C PHE A 151 -15.78 6.41 7.84
N ALA A 152 -15.70 7.61 8.39
CA ALA A 152 -16.32 8.81 7.85
C ALA A 152 -15.24 9.73 7.30
N GLN A 153 -15.52 10.39 6.18
CA GLN A 153 -14.62 11.33 5.53
C GLN A 153 -15.36 12.61 5.16
N TYR A 154 -14.84 13.73 5.65
CA TYR A 154 -15.27 15.06 5.25
C TYR A 154 -14.26 15.65 4.28
N SER A 155 -14.73 16.10 3.12
CA SER A 155 -13.85 16.55 2.04
C SER A 155 -14.29 17.89 1.47
N THR A 156 -13.32 18.78 1.30
CA THR A 156 -13.44 20.05 0.58
C THR A 156 -12.30 20.14 -0.45
N ARG A 157 -12.23 21.24 -1.22
CA ARG A 157 -11.10 21.48 -2.14
C ARG A 157 -9.75 21.63 -1.45
N LYS A 158 -9.73 22.00 -0.16
CA LYS A 158 -8.49 22.29 0.58
C LYS A 158 -8.26 21.34 1.75
N LEU A 159 -9.30 20.80 2.32
CA LEU A 159 -9.24 19.99 3.54
C LEU A 159 -9.96 18.67 3.31
N ASN A 160 -9.27 17.59 3.68
CA ASN A 160 -9.82 16.25 3.80
C ASN A 160 -9.57 15.78 5.23
N VAL A 161 -10.60 15.27 5.91
CA VAL A 161 -10.51 14.70 7.26
C VAL A 161 -11.16 13.34 7.24
N THR A 162 -10.47 12.33 7.75
CA THR A 162 -10.94 10.95 7.85
C THR A 162 -10.91 10.50 9.31
N PHE A 163 -11.92 9.80 9.75
CA PHE A 163 -12.02 9.25 11.10
C PHE A 163 -12.63 7.85 11.05
N GLY A 164 -12.03 6.90 11.78
CA GLY A 164 -12.46 5.50 11.88
C GLY A 164 -11.38 4.53 11.43
N ARG A 165 -11.78 3.38 10.90
CA ARG A 165 -10.86 2.38 10.33
C ARG A 165 -10.69 2.62 8.83
N PHE A 166 -9.49 3.00 8.44
CA PHE A 166 -9.16 3.32 7.04
C PHE A 166 -7.75 2.88 6.69
N SER A 167 -7.48 2.73 5.39
CA SER A 167 -6.13 2.56 4.84
C SER A 167 -5.63 3.85 4.22
N SER A 168 -4.33 4.04 4.20
CA SER A 168 -3.67 5.17 3.53
C SER A 168 -2.52 4.65 2.68
N LEU A 169 -2.35 5.27 1.51
CA LEU A 169 -1.22 5.02 0.62
C LEU A 169 -0.45 6.33 0.42
N TRP A 170 0.85 6.33 0.69
CA TRP A 170 1.69 7.52 0.57
C TRP A 170 2.87 7.33 -0.37
N GLY A 171 3.10 8.32 -1.23
CA GLY A 171 4.28 8.40 -2.09
C GLY A 171 4.10 7.73 -3.43
N ILE A 172 4.51 6.52 -3.56
CA ILE A 172 4.45 5.71 -4.78
C ILE A 172 3.51 4.52 -4.59
N ARG A 173 3.23 3.80 -5.66
CA ARG A 173 2.30 2.66 -5.65
C ARG A 173 2.65 1.61 -4.59
N HIS A 174 3.93 1.23 -4.49
CA HIS A 174 4.48 0.35 -3.46
C HIS A 174 5.18 1.22 -2.43
N SER A 175 4.41 1.77 -1.50
CA SER A 175 4.89 2.76 -0.54
C SER A 175 5.81 2.15 0.50
N LEU A 176 6.95 2.78 0.70
CA LEU A 176 7.93 2.40 1.73
C LEU A 176 7.59 2.96 3.12
N ILE A 177 6.44 3.63 3.27
CA ILE A 177 6.03 4.23 4.55
C ILE A 177 4.61 3.84 4.95
N LEU A 178 3.60 4.18 4.19
CA LEU A 178 2.22 3.77 4.43
C LEU A 178 1.71 3.02 3.21
N GLY A 179 1.61 1.71 3.32
CA GLY A 179 1.09 0.81 2.31
C GLY A 179 -0.43 0.65 2.43
N ALA A 180 -1.04 0.25 1.31
CA ALA A 180 -2.48 0.09 1.21
C ALA A 180 -3.09 -0.95 2.17
N ASN A 181 -2.29 -1.94 2.59
CA ASN A 181 -2.72 -3.03 3.47
C ASN A 181 -2.72 -2.66 4.96
N ALA A 182 -2.11 -1.54 5.33
CA ALA A 182 -2.09 -1.09 6.72
C ALA A 182 -3.42 -0.38 7.07
N HIS A 183 -4.30 -1.09 7.77
CA HIS A 183 -5.52 -0.51 8.32
C HIS A 183 -5.19 0.22 9.63
N LEU A 184 -5.61 1.48 9.74
CA LEU A 184 -5.45 2.31 10.92
C LEU A 184 -6.80 2.56 11.57
N ASP A 185 -6.91 2.28 12.87
CA ASP A 185 -8.06 2.70 13.69
C ASP A 185 -7.74 4.06 14.32
N GLY A 186 -8.19 5.15 13.67
CA GLY A 186 -7.78 6.47 14.10
C GLY A 186 -8.34 7.60 13.28
N PHE A 187 -7.51 8.59 13.01
CA PHE A 187 -7.88 9.74 12.21
C PHE A 187 -6.73 10.22 11.32
N GLY A 188 -7.09 10.96 10.30
CA GLY A 188 -6.13 11.62 9.45
C GLY A 188 -6.71 12.85 8.79
N TYR A 189 -5.85 13.76 8.38
CA TYR A 189 -6.25 14.89 7.57
C TYR A 189 -5.19 15.26 6.55
N SER A 190 -5.60 16.01 5.54
CA SER A 190 -4.74 16.59 4.53
C SER A 190 -5.21 17.99 4.23
N LEU A 191 -4.28 18.95 4.23
CA LEU A 191 -4.54 20.38 4.05
C LEU A 191 -3.72 20.90 2.86
N LYS A 192 -4.41 21.41 1.83
CA LYS A 192 -3.78 22.00 0.65
C LYS A 192 -3.61 23.50 0.80
N LEU A 193 -2.37 23.95 0.78
CA LEU A 193 -1.93 25.35 0.95
C LEU A 193 -1.19 25.81 -0.31
N GLY A 194 -1.91 26.16 -1.36
CA GLY A 194 -1.31 26.54 -2.64
C GLY A 194 -0.57 25.38 -3.29
N ARG A 195 0.77 25.48 -3.36
CA ARG A 195 1.65 24.42 -3.89
C ARG A 195 2.09 23.39 -2.84
N LEU A 196 1.75 23.60 -1.58
CA LEU A 196 2.04 22.69 -0.49
C LEU A 196 0.79 21.90 -0.14
N THR A 197 0.97 20.62 0.16
CA THR A 197 -0.04 19.78 0.80
C THR A 197 0.59 19.21 2.06
N PHE A 198 -0.04 19.48 3.20
CA PHE A 198 0.35 18.89 4.47
C PHE A 198 -0.61 17.75 4.80
N SER A 199 -0.10 16.60 5.24
CA SER A 199 -0.89 15.43 5.59
C SER A 199 -0.43 14.85 6.92
N TYR A 200 -1.39 14.39 7.72
CA TYR A 200 -1.17 13.75 9.00
C TYR A 200 -2.04 12.49 9.11
N ARG A 201 -1.50 11.44 9.71
CA ARG A 201 -2.20 10.20 10.04
C ARG A 201 -1.83 9.78 11.45
N PHE A 202 -2.84 9.37 12.19
CA PHE A 202 -2.69 8.74 13.50
C PHE A 202 -3.60 7.54 13.57
N GLY A 203 -3.12 6.44 14.14
CA GLY A 203 -3.95 5.27 14.34
C GLY A 203 -3.37 4.31 15.36
N GLN A 204 -4.27 3.56 15.98
CA GLN A 204 -3.93 2.43 16.80
C GLN A 204 -3.60 1.24 15.89
N LEU A 205 -2.52 0.55 16.20
CA LEU A 205 -2.09 -0.69 15.55
C LEU A 205 -2.60 -1.90 16.33
N ALA A 206 -2.60 -3.05 15.67
CA ALA A 206 -2.85 -4.32 16.33
C ALA A 206 -1.86 -4.51 17.49
N GLN A 207 -2.39 -4.98 18.59
CA GLN A 207 -1.56 -5.40 19.74
C GLN A 207 -0.76 -6.62 19.32
N ASP A 208 0.53 -6.63 19.61
CA ASP A 208 1.38 -7.78 19.35
C ASP A 208 1.52 -8.57 20.67
N SER A 209 1.39 -9.90 20.59
CA SER A 209 1.67 -10.79 21.71
C SER A 209 3.18 -10.94 21.86
N ILE A 210 3.82 -9.93 22.42
CA ILE A 210 5.25 -9.96 22.60
C ILE A 210 5.58 -10.65 23.91
N GLY A 211 6.29 -11.73 23.77
CA GLY A 211 7.05 -12.35 24.85
C GLY A 211 6.35 -13.53 25.48
N SER A 212 7.15 -14.54 25.65
CA SER A 212 6.94 -15.78 26.37
C SER A 212 6.77 -15.60 27.87
N ASP A 213 6.31 -14.44 28.35
CA ASP A 213 6.16 -14.26 29.78
C ASP A 213 4.71 -14.43 30.20
N THR A 214 4.53 -15.18 31.28
CA THR A 214 3.26 -15.65 31.85
C THR A 214 2.32 -14.53 32.35
N THR A 215 2.71 -13.28 32.21
CA THR A 215 1.87 -12.10 32.38
C THR A 215 1.59 -11.49 31.01
N THR A 216 0.58 -11.98 30.33
CA THR A 216 0.13 -11.54 29.02
C THR A 216 -0.37 -10.09 29.06
N GLN A 217 0.53 -9.13 29.14
CA GLN A 217 0.21 -7.73 28.88
C GLN A 217 0.33 -7.49 27.38
N TRP A 218 -0.79 -7.24 26.74
CA TRP A 218 -0.85 -6.80 25.36
C TRP A 218 -0.57 -5.29 25.30
N PRO A 219 0.62 -4.85 24.90
CA PRO A 219 0.92 -3.43 24.88
C PRO A 219 0.11 -2.73 23.80
N ASN A 220 -0.44 -1.58 24.13
CA ASN A 220 -1.00 -0.68 23.12
C ASN A 220 0.13 -0.20 22.19
N ARG A 221 -0.19 -0.15 20.91
CA ARG A 221 0.72 0.31 19.87
C ARG A 221 0.02 1.34 19.00
N PHE A 222 0.76 2.35 18.59
CA PHE A 222 0.25 3.47 17.81
C PHE A 222 1.22 3.81 16.69
N LEU A 223 0.67 4.38 15.63
CA LEU A 223 1.41 5.02 14.54
C LEU A 223 1.01 6.48 14.48
N ALA A 224 1.97 7.36 14.42
CA ALA A 224 1.79 8.74 13.96
C ALA A 224 2.66 8.97 12.73
N ALA A 225 2.14 9.69 11.75
CA ALA A 225 2.89 10.02 10.55
C ALA A 225 2.47 11.40 10.02
N HIS A 226 3.43 12.17 9.54
CA HIS A 226 3.17 13.42 8.86
C HIS A 226 4.01 13.55 7.59
N ARG A 227 3.52 14.39 6.68
CA ARG A 227 4.09 14.55 5.36
C ARG A 227 3.82 15.93 4.79
N VAL A 228 4.80 16.46 4.09
CA VAL A 228 4.68 17.68 3.30
C VAL A 228 5.00 17.36 1.84
N ASP A 229 4.07 17.69 0.95
CA ASP A 229 4.26 17.60 -0.50
C ASP A 229 4.42 18.99 -1.09
N LEU A 230 5.48 19.19 -1.86
CA LEU A 230 5.71 20.38 -2.68
C LEU A 230 5.39 20.05 -4.15
N HIS A 231 4.34 20.65 -4.68
CA HIS A 231 4.07 20.68 -6.12
C HIS A 231 4.94 21.77 -6.77
N ALA A 232 6.22 21.45 -7.01
CA ALA A 232 7.20 22.42 -7.55
C ALA A 232 6.76 22.96 -8.91
N SER A 233 6.13 22.10 -9.73
CA SER A 233 5.51 22.45 -11.00
C SER A 233 4.36 21.51 -11.33
N GLY A 234 3.68 21.70 -12.47
CA GLY A 234 2.67 20.75 -12.97
C GLY A 234 3.23 19.37 -13.36
N VAL A 235 4.56 19.20 -13.36
CA VAL A 235 5.24 17.98 -13.77
C VAL A 235 6.15 17.39 -12.69
N LEU A 236 6.45 18.13 -11.61
CA LEU A 236 7.35 17.70 -10.54
C LEU A 236 6.70 17.89 -9.18
N ARG A 237 6.66 16.82 -8.43
CA ARG A 237 6.30 16.79 -7.02
C ARG A 237 7.41 16.16 -6.21
N VAL A 238 7.67 16.70 -5.02
CA VAL A 238 8.59 16.18 -4.02
C VAL A 238 7.85 16.11 -2.70
N GLY A 239 7.96 14.99 -1.99
CA GLY A 239 7.40 14.78 -0.67
C GLY A 239 8.50 14.51 0.35
N LEU A 240 8.33 15.06 1.54
CA LEU A 240 9.11 14.70 2.73
C LEU A 240 8.14 14.13 3.77
N PHE A 241 8.54 13.09 4.46
CA PHE A 241 7.69 12.43 5.45
C PHE A 241 8.49 11.92 6.64
N GLU A 242 7.80 11.78 7.73
CA GLU A 242 8.27 11.12 8.94
C GLU A 242 7.12 10.32 9.54
N SER A 243 7.45 9.20 10.15
CA SER A 243 6.51 8.37 10.92
C SER A 243 7.17 7.86 12.19
N VAL A 244 6.36 7.53 13.19
CA VAL A 244 6.80 6.90 14.42
C VAL A 244 5.83 5.78 14.81
N VAL A 245 6.39 4.61 15.11
CA VAL A 245 5.69 3.52 15.82
C VAL A 245 6.11 3.58 17.28
N PHE A 246 5.14 3.71 18.15
CA PHE A 246 5.36 3.79 19.59
C PHE A 246 4.33 2.97 20.37
N GLY A 247 4.68 2.58 21.57
CA GLY A 247 3.78 1.78 22.39
C GLY A 247 4.49 1.18 23.59
N GLY A 248 3.74 0.38 24.32
CA GLY A 248 4.25 -0.32 25.50
C GLY A 248 3.22 -0.45 26.60
N PRO A 249 3.55 -1.17 27.70
CA PRO A 249 2.68 -1.28 28.85
C PRO A 249 2.33 0.10 29.42
N GLY A 250 1.02 0.38 29.57
CA GLY A 250 0.54 1.63 30.14
C GLY A 250 0.64 2.86 29.22
N ARG A 251 1.18 2.74 27.99
CA ARG A 251 1.23 3.86 27.07
C ARG A 251 -0.13 4.12 26.41
N SER A 252 -0.40 5.39 26.14
CA SER A 252 -1.61 5.91 25.50
C SER A 252 -1.20 6.87 24.37
N PRO A 253 -2.13 7.39 23.57
CA PRO A 253 -1.82 8.46 22.63
C PRO A 253 -1.12 9.64 23.32
N GLU A 254 0.05 10.03 22.82
CA GLU A 254 0.90 11.05 23.41
C GLU A 254 0.80 12.36 22.64
N PHE A 255 0.71 13.49 23.35
CA PHE A 255 0.57 14.80 22.71
C PHE A 255 1.78 15.19 21.87
N SER A 256 2.98 14.71 22.19
CA SER A 256 4.17 14.86 21.37
C SER A 256 3.97 14.30 19.97
N TYR A 257 3.44 13.08 19.87
CA TYR A 257 3.19 12.40 18.59
C TYR A 257 1.85 12.78 17.94
N LEU A 258 0.92 13.33 18.71
CA LEU A 258 -0.30 13.95 18.16
C LEU A 258 -0.06 15.33 17.57
N ASN A 259 1.07 15.96 17.88
CA ASN A 259 1.47 17.24 17.31
C ASN A 259 2.04 17.00 15.89
N PRO A 260 1.36 17.45 14.85
CA PRO A 260 1.74 17.13 13.47
C PRO A 260 2.94 17.95 12.96
N ILE A 261 3.46 18.89 13.74
CA ILE A 261 4.54 19.82 13.36
C ILE A 261 5.86 19.41 14.01
N ILE A 262 5.81 18.63 15.07
CA ILE A 262 7.01 18.22 15.81
C ILE A 262 7.84 17.26 14.97
N PHE A 263 9.15 17.37 15.02
CA PHE A 263 10.07 16.41 14.43
C PHE A 263 10.20 15.21 15.40
N TYR A 264 9.62 14.05 15.03
CA TYR A 264 9.50 12.91 15.93
C TYR A 264 10.84 12.33 16.35
N HIS A 265 11.77 12.19 15.40
CA HIS A 265 13.12 11.73 15.71
C HIS A 265 13.82 12.65 16.72
N GLY A 266 13.69 13.97 16.57
CA GLY A 266 14.22 14.93 17.54
C GLY A 266 13.55 14.82 18.92
N SER A 267 12.23 14.59 18.97
CA SER A 267 11.52 14.38 20.23
C SER A 267 11.98 13.09 20.93
N GLN A 268 12.12 11.99 20.18
CA GLN A 268 12.63 10.72 20.68
C GLN A 268 14.02 10.86 21.32
N LEU A 269 14.93 11.58 20.65
CA LEU A 269 16.28 11.83 21.18
C LEU A 269 16.26 12.67 22.45
N ASN A 270 15.43 13.72 22.48
CA ASN A 270 15.34 14.63 23.64
C ASN A 270 14.76 13.96 24.89
N GLU A 271 13.81 13.06 24.70
CA GLU A 271 13.13 12.37 25.81
C GLU A 271 13.80 11.03 26.15
N ASN A 272 14.83 10.62 25.38
CA ASN A 272 15.52 9.32 25.50
C ASN A 272 14.55 8.13 25.54
N VAL A 273 13.54 8.15 24.66
CA VAL A 273 12.56 7.08 24.51
C VAL A 273 12.97 6.17 23.36
N ASN A 274 12.74 4.88 23.55
CA ASN A 274 13.03 3.88 22.53
C ASN A 274 11.77 3.58 21.72
N ASP A 275 11.42 4.49 20.79
CA ASP A 275 10.35 4.32 19.80
C ASP A 275 10.99 4.13 18.42
N ASN A 276 10.23 3.77 17.40
CA ASN A 276 10.76 3.58 16.06
C ASN A 276 10.32 4.73 15.14
N THR A 277 11.26 5.57 14.73
CA THR A 277 11.02 6.68 13.80
C THR A 277 11.62 6.39 12.44
N ILE A 278 10.82 6.59 11.38
CA ILE A 278 11.27 6.45 9.98
C ILE A 278 11.11 7.80 9.29
N VAL A 279 12.17 8.31 8.71
CA VAL A 279 12.17 9.53 7.90
C VAL A 279 12.41 9.21 6.43
N GLY A 280 11.92 10.06 5.52
CA GLY A 280 12.21 9.83 4.12
C GLY A 280 11.66 10.89 3.19
N ALA A 281 11.89 10.62 1.92
CA ALA A 281 11.50 11.49 0.83
C ALA A 281 11.03 10.68 -0.38
N ASP A 282 10.24 11.31 -1.21
CA ASP A 282 9.90 10.78 -2.54
C ASP A 282 9.76 11.91 -3.56
N PHE A 283 9.80 11.49 -4.82
CA PHE A 283 9.52 12.38 -5.93
C PHE A 283 8.69 11.68 -7.00
N THR A 284 7.97 12.47 -7.75
CA THR A 284 7.32 12.08 -9.00
C THR A 284 7.57 13.16 -10.04
N TRP A 285 8.17 12.76 -11.18
CA TRP A 285 8.49 13.64 -12.27
C TRP A 285 7.92 13.14 -13.61
N LYS A 286 7.19 13.98 -14.29
CA LYS A 286 6.60 13.71 -15.62
C LYS A 286 7.30 14.57 -16.67
N PRO A 287 8.50 14.17 -17.17
CA PRO A 287 9.27 14.99 -18.11
C PRO A 287 8.54 15.23 -19.43
N ARG A 288 7.69 14.30 -19.83
CA ARG A 288 6.84 14.41 -21.03
C ARG A 288 5.55 13.62 -20.85
N SER A 289 4.55 13.88 -21.70
CA SER A 289 3.33 13.08 -21.77
C SER A 289 3.67 11.61 -22.05
N GLY A 290 3.04 10.70 -21.32
CA GLY A 290 3.28 9.27 -21.41
C GLY A 290 4.54 8.76 -20.72
N LEU A 291 5.23 9.58 -19.90
CA LEU A 291 6.40 9.14 -19.12
C LEU A 291 6.38 9.75 -17.71
N LYS A 292 6.48 8.89 -16.70
CA LYS A 292 6.64 9.23 -15.29
C LYS A 292 7.88 8.54 -14.73
N LEU A 293 8.75 9.30 -14.07
CA LEU A 293 9.85 8.82 -13.25
C LEU A 293 9.48 9.07 -11.79
N TYR A 294 9.80 8.15 -10.92
CA TYR A 294 9.49 8.27 -9.50
C TYR A 294 10.50 7.52 -8.64
N GLY A 295 10.58 7.92 -7.40
CA GLY A 295 11.38 7.22 -6.40
C GLY A 295 10.95 7.58 -5.00
N GLN A 296 11.29 6.72 -4.06
CA GLN A 296 11.07 6.91 -2.63
C GLN A 296 12.24 6.30 -1.87
N ILE A 297 12.62 6.93 -0.78
CA ILE A 297 13.56 6.41 0.22
C ILE A 297 12.94 6.57 1.59
N ALA A 298 13.04 5.52 2.40
CA ALA A 298 12.69 5.49 3.82
C ALA A 298 13.92 5.04 4.61
N ILE A 299 14.30 5.80 5.61
CA ILE A 299 15.47 5.62 6.45
C ILE A 299 14.97 5.27 7.84
N ASP A 300 15.26 4.07 8.29
CA ASP A 300 14.95 3.55 9.62
C ASP A 300 16.05 3.92 10.60
N ASP A 301 17.30 3.55 10.28
CA ASP A 301 18.50 3.98 11.00
C ASP A 301 19.66 4.24 10.06
N ILE A 302 20.42 5.29 10.32
CA ILE A 302 21.71 5.57 9.70
C ILE A 302 22.67 6.13 10.75
N GLN A 303 23.71 5.37 11.04
CA GLN A 303 24.77 5.81 11.92
C GLN A 303 25.68 6.84 11.22
N LEU A 304 25.43 8.11 11.48
CA LEU A 304 26.27 9.22 10.98
C LEU A 304 27.32 9.65 12.00
N ASP A 305 27.01 9.59 13.30
CA ASP A 305 27.76 10.25 14.35
C ASP A 305 28.72 9.29 15.11
N HIS A 306 28.37 8.01 15.20
CA HIS A 306 29.08 7.06 16.05
C HIS A 306 30.13 6.20 15.33
N LYS A 307 30.22 6.21 14.00
CA LYS A 307 31.26 5.48 13.23
C LYS A 307 32.68 5.86 13.68
N SER A 308 32.91 7.12 13.98
CA SER A 308 34.19 7.59 14.53
C SER A 308 34.48 7.10 15.96
N GLN A 309 33.45 6.59 16.65
CA GLN A 309 33.50 6.08 18.02
C GLN A 309 33.50 4.54 18.07
N GLY A 310 33.51 3.87 16.89
CA GLY A 310 33.55 2.40 16.78
C GLY A 310 32.17 1.74 16.71
N ASP A 311 31.09 2.49 16.49
CA ASP A 311 29.78 1.91 16.19
C ASP A 311 29.72 1.50 14.71
N GLU A 312 29.66 0.21 14.48
CA GLU A 312 29.71 -0.41 13.15
C GLU A 312 28.31 -0.90 12.69
N GLU A 313 27.23 -0.36 13.28
CA GLU A 313 25.87 -0.71 12.90
C GLU A 313 25.61 -0.43 11.41
N PRO A 314 25.09 -1.41 10.65
CA PRO A 314 24.77 -1.22 9.24
C PRO A 314 23.62 -0.24 9.05
N ALA A 315 23.63 0.51 7.94
CA ALA A 315 22.53 1.41 7.61
C ALA A 315 21.24 0.65 7.26
N GLU A 316 20.13 1.04 7.86
CA GLU A 316 18.81 0.46 7.72
C GLU A 316 17.92 1.38 6.89
N TYR A 317 17.70 1.01 5.63
CA TYR A 317 16.88 1.81 4.71
C TYR A 317 16.16 0.96 3.68
N ALA A 318 15.07 1.52 3.17
CA ALA A 318 14.37 1.02 1.99
C ALA A 318 14.40 2.08 0.89
N MET A 319 14.57 1.66 -0.37
CA MET A 319 14.48 2.56 -1.51
C MET A 319 13.78 1.91 -2.69
N THR A 320 13.04 2.72 -3.45
CA THR A 320 12.43 2.32 -4.72
C THR A 320 12.71 3.39 -5.77
N LEU A 321 13.11 2.95 -6.97
CA LEU A 321 13.22 3.79 -8.16
C LEU A 321 12.43 3.15 -9.29
N GLY A 322 11.65 3.94 -10.00
CA GLY A 322 10.80 3.43 -11.05
C GLY A 322 10.61 4.39 -12.22
N ALA A 323 10.24 3.78 -13.34
CA ALA A 323 9.82 4.47 -14.55
C ALA A 323 8.54 3.83 -15.08
N TYR A 324 7.56 4.65 -15.42
CA TYR A 324 6.31 4.22 -16.02
C TYR A 324 6.08 4.97 -17.34
N ALA A 325 6.00 4.22 -18.41
CA ALA A 325 5.82 4.77 -19.77
C ALA A 325 4.60 4.16 -20.44
N ALA A 326 3.85 4.97 -21.19
CA ALA A 326 2.70 4.48 -21.92
C ALA A 326 2.61 5.09 -23.32
N SER A 327 2.09 4.31 -24.26
CA SER A 327 1.76 4.73 -25.62
C SER A 327 0.25 4.69 -25.83
N HIS A 328 -0.36 5.87 -25.95
CA HIS A 328 -1.80 5.99 -26.16
C HIS A 328 -2.27 5.29 -27.44
N SER A 329 -1.56 5.50 -28.56
CA SER A 329 -1.91 4.92 -29.85
C SER A 329 -1.79 3.39 -29.88
N ARG A 330 -0.84 2.82 -29.13
CA ARG A 330 -0.60 1.37 -29.06
C ARG A 330 -1.37 0.68 -27.96
N LYS A 331 -2.00 1.43 -27.06
CA LYS A 331 -2.65 0.91 -25.84
C LYS A 331 -1.71 0.02 -25.01
N LEU A 332 -0.45 0.41 -24.95
CA LEU A 332 0.63 -0.30 -24.26
C LEU A 332 1.15 0.58 -23.14
N ASP A 333 1.43 0.00 -22.03
CA ASP A 333 2.22 0.62 -20.98
C ASP A 333 3.31 -0.33 -20.47
N THR A 334 4.37 0.25 -19.92
CA THR A 334 5.51 -0.48 -19.38
C THR A 334 5.97 0.20 -18.11
N ARG A 335 6.12 -0.58 -17.04
CA ARG A 335 6.69 -0.17 -15.77
C ARG A 335 7.97 -0.93 -15.52
N ILE A 336 9.01 -0.23 -15.09
CA ILE A 336 10.27 -0.81 -14.61
C ILE A 336 10.45 -0.26 -13.19
N GLU A 337 10.72 -1.12 -12.23
CA GLU A 337 10.88 -0.73 -10.83
C GLU A 337 11.99 -1.56 -10.18
N TYR A 338 12.85 -0.89 -9.45
CA TYR A 338 13.85 -1.50 -8.59
C TYR A 338 13.58 -1.10 -7.14
N THR A 339 13.48 -2.09 -6.27
CA THR A 339 13.28 -1.91 -4.82
C THR A 339 14.41 -2.60 -4.07
N ARG A 340 14.94 -1.96 -3.06
CA ARG A 340 15.90 -2.51 -2.09
C ARG A 340 15.39 -2.21 -0.69
N VAL A 341 15.43 -3.22 0.18
CA VAL A 341 15.17 -3.10 1.61
C VAL A 341 16.31 -3.81 2.33
N THR A 342 17.09 -3.07 3.10
CA THR A 342 18.28 -3.64 3.79
C THR A 342 17.85 -4.53 4.95
N ASN A 343 18.77 -5.34 5.43
CA ASN A 343 18.54 -6.16 6.60
C ASN A 343 18.21 -5.28 7.81
N ARG A 344 17.36 -5.77 8.71
CA ARG A 344 16.82 -5.09 9.90
C ARG A 344 15.89 -3.91 9.64
N THR A 345 15.87 -3.28 8.47
CA THR A 345 14.89 -2.23 8.14
C THR A 345 13.48 -2.69 8.51
N TYR A 346 12.71 -1.87 9.21
CA TYR A 346 11.37 -2.15 9.78
C TYR A 346 11.35 -3.12 10.97
N ASN A 347 12.46 -3.75 11.31
CA ASN A 347 12.61 -4.54 12.53
C ASN A 347 13.09 -3.63 13.68
N GLN A 348 13.02 -4.09 14.93
CA GLN A 348 13.48 -3.34 16.10
C GLN A 348 13.88 -4.28 17.24
N ILE A 349 14.81 -3.83 18.07
CA ILE A 349 15.23 -4.54 19.30
C ILE A 349 14.01 -4.84 20.17
N LEU A 350 13.12 -3.86 20.33
CA LEU A 350 11.85 -4.04 21.03
C LEU A 350 10.77 -4.42 20.02
N PRO A 351 10.31 -5.68 20.00
CA PRO A 351 9.34 -6.15 19.00
C PRO A 351 8.08 -5.29 18.86
N ARG A 352 7.60 -4.64 19.95
CA ARG A 352 6.46 -3.72 19.93
C ARG A 352 6.66 -2.49 19.03
N ASN A 353 7.91 -2.15 18.74
CA ASN A 353 8.29 -1.00 17.92
C ASN A 353 8.54 -1.37 16.45
N ARG A 354 8.45 -2.67 16.08
CA ARG A 354 8.53 -3.10 14.68
C ARG A 354 7.49 -2.36 13.85
N TYR A 355 7.88 -2.02 12.62
CA TYR A 355 7.02 -1.28 11.70
C TYR A 355 5.99 -2.21 11.02
N VAL A 356 5.18 -2.87 11.82
CA VAL A 356 4.15 -3.84 11.40
C VAL A 356 2.80 -3.55 12.05
N ASN A 357 1.72 -3.95 11.39
CA ASN A 357 0.37 -3.98 11.96
C ASN A 357 -0.10 -5.43 11.99
N GLY A 358 -0.14 -6.02 13.19
CA GLY A 358 -0.21 -7.48 13.33
C GLY A 358 1.09 -8.10 12.82
N HIS A 359 0.99 -8.97 11.80
CA HIS A 359 2.14 -9.63 11.19
C HIS A 359 2.52 -9.03 9.81
N GLU A 360 1.77 -8.03 9.35
CA GLU A 360 1.98 -7.42 8.04
C GLU A 360 2.78 -6.12 8.16
N PRO A 361 3.76 -5.86 7.29
CA PRO A 361 4.44 -4.58 7.24
C PRO A 361 3.46 -3.42 7.02
N ILE A 362 3.67 -2.29 7.71
CA ILE A 362 2.91 -1.06 7.46
C ILE A 362 3.26 -0.47 6.09
N ALA A 363 4.51 -0.60 5.68
CA ALA A 363 4.97 -0.34 4.31
C ALA A 363 4.48 -1.44 3.35
N ASP A 364 4.35 -1.12 2.06
CA ASP A 364 4.00 -2.10 1.02
C ASP A 364 5.27 -2.79 0.51
N VAL A 365 5.87 -3.61 1.37
CA VAL A 365 7.09 -4.37 1.12
C VAL A 365 6.87 -5.86 1.39
N SER A 366 7.73 -6.69 0.81
CA SER A 366 7.69 -8.15 1.00
C SER A 366 8.66 -8.64 2.10
N GLY A 367 8.78 -7.88 3.18
CA GLY A 367 9.77 -8.11 4.23
C GLY A 367 10.95 -7.15 4.13
N ASN A 368 12.11 -7.56 4.65
CA ASN A 368 13.39 -6.86 4.53
C ASN A 368 14.47 -7.78 3.93
N ASP A 369 15.71 -7.31 3.86
CA ASP A 369 16.89 -8.05 3.38
C ASP A 369 16.73 -8.57 1.94
N TYR A 370 16.22 -7.72 1.04
CA TYR A 370 16.10 -8.09 -0.37
C TYR A 370 16.32 -6.94 -1.33
N ASP A 371 16.63 -7.30 -2.60
CA ASP A 371 16.39 -6.43 -3.74
C ASP A 371 15.49 -7.13 -4.78
N LEU A 372 14.77 -6.31 -5.52
CA LEU A 372 13.81 -6.74 -6.53
C LEU A 372 13.85 -5.80 -7.73
N LEU A 373 14.17 -6.35 -8.89
CA LEU A 373 13.94 -5.68 -10.18
C LEU A 373 12.70 -6.28 -10.82
N SER A 374 11.73 -5.45 -11.18
CA SER A 374 10.50 -5.86 -11.86
C SER A 374 10.28 -5.08 -13.15
N VAL A 375 9.75 -5.76 -14.16
CA VAL A 375 9.31 -5.17 -15.43
C VAL A 375 7.92 -5.70 -15.73
N GLU A 376 6.95 -4.80 -15.83
CA GLU A 376 5.59 -5.12 -16.29
C GLU A 376 5.36 -4.44 -17.63
N CYS A 377 4.93 -5.22 -18.63
CA CYS A 377 4.43 -4.70 -19.91
C CYS A 377 2.95 -5.06 -20.03
N ALA A 378 2.08 -4.08 -20.18
CA ALA A 378 0.64 -4.31 -20.25
C ALA A 378 0.05 -3.83 -21.59
N LYS A 379 -0.94 -4.58 -22.08
CA LYS A 379 -1.75 -4.28 -23.25
C LYS A 379 -3.21 -4.12 -22.85
N TRP A 380 -3.78 -2.96 -23.12
CA TRP A 380 -5.19 -2.66 -22.89
C TRP A 380 -6.03 -3.08 -24.10
N PHE A 381 -6.93 -4.02 -23.92
CA PHE A 381 -7.92 -4.40 -24.93
C PHE A 381 -9.12 -3.47 -24.92
N SER A 382 -9.49 -3.04 -23.73
CA SER A 382 -10.54 -2.06 -23.49
C SER A 382 -10.19 -1.23 -22.25
N PRO A 383 -10.91 -0.18 -21.92
CA PRO A 383 -10.73 0.54 -20.63
C PRO A 383 -10.90 -0.34 -19.39
N ASN A 384 -11.51 -1.50 -19.54
CA ASN A 384 -11.89 -2.38 -18.45
C ASN A 384 -11.11 -3.69 -18.39
N LEU A 385 -10.23 -3.96 -19.36
CA LEU A 385 -9.51 -5.23 -19.46
C LEU A 385 -8.11 -5.03 -20.04
N ARG A 386 -7.09 -5.52 -19.31
CA ARG A 386 -5.71 -5.56 -19.79
C ARG A 386 -5.07 -6.94 -19.63
N SER A 387 -4.17 -7.30 -20.52
CA SER A 387 -3.17 -8.35 -20.28
C SER A 387 -1.89 -7.72 -19.76
N ARG A 388 -1.07 -8.52 -19.08
CA ARG A 388 0.24 -8.11 -18.57
C ARG A 388 1.25 -9.23 -18.71
N LEU A 389 2.48 -8.86 -19.06
CA LEU A 389 3.66 -9.72 -19.02
C LEU A 389 4.56 -9.17 -17.91
N ASN A 390 4.86 -9.99 -16.89
CA ASN A 390 5.72 -9.61 -15.79
C ASN A 390 7.01 -10.43 -15.83
N LEU A 391 8.13 -9.75 -15.70
CA LEU A 391 9.45 -10.32 -15.47
C LEU A 391 10.00 -9.75 -14.17
N SER A 392 10.44 -10.59 -13.24
CA SER A 392 11.05 -10.13 -12.00
C SER A 392 12.28 -10.94 -11.63
N TYR A 393 13.26 -10.27 -11.05
CA TYR A 393 14.44 -10.87 -10.45
C TYR A 393 14.55 -10.38 -9.01
N ARG A 394 14.49 -11.31 -8.06
CA ARG A 394 14.60 -11.08 -6.63
C ARG A 394 15.80 -11.78 -6.06
N GLN A 395 16.53 -11.11 -5.20
CA GLN A 395 17.52 -11.67 -4.30
C GLN A 395 17.03 -11.44 -2.87
N GLN A 396 16.87 -12.51 -2.11
CA GLN A 396 16.37 -12.50 -0.74
C GLN A 396 17.41 -13.11 0.18
N GLY A 397 17.81 -12.36 1.22
CA GLY A 397 18.63 -12.86 2.31
C GLY A 397 17.81 -13.57 3.40
N GLU A 398 18.47 -13.96 4.47
CA GLU A 398 17.86 -14.67 5.60
C GLU A 398 17.22 -13.72 6.63
N GLY A 399 17.37 -12.40 6.47
CA GLY A 399 16.79 -11.39 7.33
C GLY A 399 15.26 -11.39 7.29
N SER A 400 14.61 -11.07 8.42
CA SER A 400 13.17 -11.00 8.55
C SER A 400 12.75 -9.92 9.55
N ILE A 401 11.74 -9.13 9.23
CA ILE A 401 11.17 -8.12 10.13
C ILE A 401 10.68 -8.76 11.44
N MET A 402 10.23 -10.01 11.38
CA MET A 402 9.68 -10.72 12.54
C MET A 402 10.73 -11.52 13.33
N ALA A 403 11.97 -11.61 12.84
CA ALA A 403 13.04 -12.26 13.56
C ALA A 403 13.47 -11.45 14.81
N PRO A 404 14.11 -12.09 15.81
CA PRO A 404 14.82 -11.34 16.85
C PRO A 404 15.82 -10.38 16.21
N PHE A 405 15.93 -9.17 16.74
CA PHE A 405 16.92 -8.21 16.26
C PHE A 405 18.31 -8.64 16.74
N ASP A 406 19.21 -8.95 15.82
CA ASP A 406 20.56 -9.33 16.09
C ASP A 406 21.52 -8.14 15.94
N GLN A 407 22.58 -8.10 16.73
CA GLN A 407 23.56 -7.02 16.76
C GLN A 407 24.99 -7.56 16.65
N PRO A 408 25.33 -8.26 15.54
CA PRO A 408 26.63 -8.94 15.43
C PRO A 408 27.83 -7.98 15.46
N TRP A 409 27.65 -6.71 15.15
CA TRP A 409 28.70 -5.69 15.23
C TRP A 409 29.17 -5.41 16.65
N LEU A 410 28.39 -5.74 17.68
CA LEU A 410 28.79 -5.59 19.08
C LEU A 410 29.80 -6.65 19.53
N ASP A 411 29.84 -7.79 18.85
CA ASP A 411 30.70 -8.92 19.20
C ASP A 411 32.00 -8.95 18.39
N ILE A 412 32.19 -8.06 17.43
CA ILE A 412 33.31 -8.05 16.50
C ILE A 412 34.24 -6.86 16.82
N ALA A 413 35.49 -7.15 17.10
CA ALA A 413 36.50 -6.10 17.26
C ALA A 413 37.00 -5.63 15.88
N GLY A 414 36.70 -4.35 15.55
CA GLY A 414 37.12 -3.72 14.30
C GLY A 414 35.96 -3.45 13.36
N ASN A 415 36.24 -3.22 12.09
CA ASN A 415 35.20 -2.84 11.12
C ASN A 415 34.28 -4.02 10.82
N TYR A 416 33.01 -3.84 11.05
CA TYR A 416 31.96 -4.75 10.63
C TYR A 416 31.43 -4.36 9.22
N SER A 417 31.32 -5.36 8.35
CA SER A 417 30.71 -5.20 7.04
C SER A 417 29.79 -6.38 6.77
N GLU A 418 28.52 -6.10 6.65
CA GLU A 418 27.52 -7.12 6.36
C GLU A 418 27.34 -7.28 4.85
N PRO A 419 27.37 -8.52 4.32
CA PRO A 419 27.00 -8.76 2.93
C PRO A 419 25.53 -8.44 2.72
N PHE A 420 25.18 -7.96 1.52
CA PHE A 420 23.79 -7.70 1.17
C PHE A 420 23.41 -8.43 -0.13
N PRO A 421 22.29 -9.16 -0.16
CA PRO A 421 21.49 -9.64 0.99
C PRO A 421 22.29 -10.61 1.88
N THR A 422 21.84 -10.79 3.14
CA THR A 422 22.59 -11.55 4.15
C THR A 422 22.42 -13.07 4.02
N GLY A 423 23.35 -13.84 4.58
CA GLY A 423 23.28 -15.30 4.66
C GLY A 423 23.30 -15.99 3.30
N THR A 424 22.59 -17.11 3.19
CA THR A 424 22.43 -17.87 1.95
C THR A 424 21.36 -17.24 1.07
N VAL A 425 21.77 -16.45 0.10
CA VAL A 425 20.86 -15.67 -0.75
C VAL A 425 20.02 -16.55 -1.67
N GLU A 426 18.69 -16.57 -1.48
CA GLU A 426 17.74 -17.13 -2.44
C GLU A 426 17.59 -16.19 -3.64
N ARG A 427 17.78 -16.71 -4.86
CA ARG A 427 17.62 -15.92 -6.11
C ARG A 427 16.48 -16.48 -6.94
N THR A 428 15.49 -15.64 -7.20
CA THR A 428 14.28 -16.00 -7.96
C THR A 428 14.16 -15.17 -9.22
N LEU A 429 14.18 -15.84 -10.38
CA LEU A 429 13.78 -15.25 -11.67
C LEU A 429 12.40 -15.76 -12.01
N ALA A 430 11.41 -14.86 -12.15
CA ALA A 430 10.03 -15.22 -12.46
C ALA A 430 9.55 -14.51 -13.74
N LEU A 431 8.81 -15.26 -14.55
CA LEU A 431 8.11 -14.76 -15.75
C LEU A 431 6.65 -15.18 -15.66
N SER A 432 5.73 -14.24 -15.83
CA SER A 432 4.29 -14.54 -15.89
C SER A 432 3.55 -13.77 -16.96
N LEU A 433 2.50 -14.39 -17.47
CA LEU A 433 1.48 -13.78 -18.32
C LEU A 433 0.17 -13.75 -17.54
N GLY A 434 -0.45 -12.58 -17.50
CA GLY A 434 -1.70 -12.38 -16.77
C GLY A 434 -2.74 -11.59 -17.54
N MET A 435 -3.94 -11.60 -16.98
CA MET A 435 -5.08 -10.82 -17.43
C MET A 435 -5.79 -10.23 -16.22
N ARG A 436 -6.09 -8.93 -16.24
CA ARG A 436 -6.77 -8.24 -15.15
C ARG A 436 -7.84 -7.29 -15.69
N GLY A 437 -8.99 -7.32 -15.05
CA GLY A 437 -10.05 -6.35 -15.33
C GLY A 437 -11.44 -6.92 -15.18
N PHE A 438 -12.40 -6.09 -15.55
CA PHE A 438 -13.82 -6.44 -15.54
C PHE A 438 -14.21 -7.01 -16.93
N LEU A 439 -14.71 -8.22 -16.93
CA LEU A 439 -15.24 -8.87 -18.14
C LEU A 439 -16.61 -8.28 -18.51
N ASN A 440 -17.38 -7.91 -17.52
CA ASN A 440 -18.66 -7.20 -17.63
C ASN A 440 -18.94 -6.41 -16.35
N SER A 441 -20.15 -5.90 -16.15
CA SER A 441 -20.52 -5.09 -14.98
C SER A 441 -20.56 -5.88 -13.64
N VAL A 442 -20.46 -7.19 -13.70
CA VAL A 442 -20.61 -8.07 -12.52
C VAL A 442 -19.32 -8.86 -12.25
N VAL A 443 -18.58 -9.24 -13.29
CA VAL A 443 -17.47 -10.19 -13.19
C VAL A 443 -16.13 -9.48 -13.30
N PHE A 444 -15.32 -9.56 -12.26
CA PHE A 444 -13.91 -9.15 -12.25
C PHE A 444 -13.00 -10.38 -12.28
N LEU A 445 -11.94 -10.32 -13.07
CA LEU A 445 -10.91 -11.36 -13.19
C LEU A 445 -9.53 -10.74 -12.94
N ASP A 446 -8.69 -11.43 -12.17
CA ASP A 446 -7.26 -11.19 -12.07
C ASP A 446 -6.55 -12.54 -12.03
N ALA A 447 -5.84 -12.91 -13.09
CA ALA A 447 -5.23 -14.22 -13.23
C ALA A 447 -3.83 -14.10 -13.83
N ASP A 448 -2.91 -14.92 -13.32
CA ASP A 448 -1.55 -15.07 -13.80
C ASP A 448 -1.16 -16.53 -13.92
N VAL A 449 -0.43 -16.84 -14.97
CA VAL A 449 0.27 -18.11 -15.16
C VAL A 449 1.73 -17.83 -15.39
N GLY A 450 2.62 -18.56 -14.76
CA GLY A 450 4.04 -18.28 -14.87
C GLY A 450 4.95 -19.39 -14.43
N LEU A 451 6.24 -19.09 -14.50
CA LEU A 451 7.33 -19.97 -14.14
C LEU A 451 8.35 -19.18 -13.31
N SER A 452 8.78 -19.76 -12.21
CA SER A 452 9.88 -19.24 -11.38
C SER A 452 11.03 -20.22 -11.38
N ARG A 453 12.26 -19.73 -11.64
CA ARG A 453 13.51 -20.45 -11.39
C ARG A 453 14.12 -19.91 -10.12
N VAL A 454 14.26 -20.79 -9.12
CA VAL A 454 14.81 -20.44 -7.81
C VAL A 454 16.16 -21.14 -7.62
N VAL A 455 17.14 -20.42 -7.15
CA VAL A 455 18.46 -20.92 -6.76
C VAL A 455 18.62 -20.67 -5.28
N ASN A 456 19.17 -21.63 -4.54
CA ASN A 456 19.21 -21.69 -3.09
C ASN A 456 17.80 -21.61 -2.48
N TYR A 457 16.93 -22.49 -2.97
CA TYR A 457 15.53 -22.54 -2.55
C TYR A 457 15.42 -22.73 -1.03
N ASP A 458 14.60 -21.88 -0.40
CA ASP A 458 14.39 -21.83 1.05
C ASP A 458 15.72 -21.73 1.80
N HIS A 459 16.63 -20.87 1.29
CA HIS A 459 17.98 -20.61 1.78
C HIS A 459 18.89 -21.85 1.91
N THR A 460 18.57 -22.94 1.16
CA THR A 460 19.37 -24.17 1.14
C THR A 460 20.45 -24.06 0.05
N PRO A 461 21.74 -24.04 0.38
CA PRO A 461 22.81 -23.89 -0.59
C PRO A 461 22.75 -24.94 -1.71
N GLY A 462 22.75 -24.49 -2.97
CA GLY A 462 22.77 -25.36 -4.15
C GLY A 462 21.43 -25.98 -4.55
N ASP A 463 20.35 -25.83 -3.74
CA ASP A 463 19.02 -26.29 -4.14
C ASP A 463 18.47 -25.41 -5.28
N LYS A 464 18.19 -26.04 -6.42
CA LYS A 464 17.69 -25.36 -7.61
C LYS A 464 16.34 -25.92 -7.99
N ARG A 465 15.31 -25.07 -8.06
CA ARG A 465 13.97 -25.48 -8.42
C ARG A 465 13.43 -24.66 -9.57
N THR A 466 12.60 -25.31 -10.39
CA THR A 466 11.77 -24.65 -11.38
C THR A 466 10.31 -24.89 -10.99
N LEU A 467 9.60 -23.82 -10.65
CA LEU A 467 8.27 -23.87 -10.06
C LEU A 467 7.27 -23.20 -11.01
N PRO A 468 6.43 -23.97 -11.71
CA PRO A 468 5.27 -23.39 -12.38
C PRO A 468 4.27 -22.91 -11.34
N PHE A 469 3.61 -21.80 -11.63
CA PHE A 469 2.55 -21.28 -10.77
C PHE A 469 1.36 -20.80 -11.58
N VAL A 470 0.20 -20.91 -10.96
CA VAL A 470 -1.05 -20.31 -11.42
C VAL A 470 -1.64 -19.58 -10.22
N ALA A 471 -2.00 -18.34 -10.42
CA ALA A 471 -2.75 -17.57 -9.46
C ALA A 471 -3.99 -16.99 -10.13
N GLY A 472 -5.13 -17.08 -9.49
CA GLY A 472 -6.38 -16.58 -10.02
C GLY A 472 -7.25 -15.96 -8.93
N TYR A 473 -7.96 -14.94 -9.30
CA TYR A 473 -8.97 -14.26 -8.49
C TYR A 473 -10.16 -13.95 -9.38
N LEU A 474 -11.28 -14.54 -9.06
CA LEU A 474 -12.56 -14.28 -9.72
C LEU A 474 -13.49 -13.67 -8.70
N SER A 475 -14.10 -12.54 -9.01
CA SER A 475 -15.01 -11.84 -8.12
C SER A 475 -16.32 -11.50 -8.83
N LEU A 476 -17.42 -11.76 -8.17
CA LEU A 476 -18.77 -11.36 -8.57
C LEU A 476 -19.16 -10.14 -7.75
N TYR A 477 -19.49 -9.07 -8.42
CA TYR A 477 -19.88 -7.79 -7.84
C TYR A 477 -21.38 -7.55 -7.92
N PHE A 478 -21.95 -7.08 -6.82
CA PHE A 478 -23.36 -6.70 -6.71
C PHE A 478 -23.47 -5.34 -6.06
N SER A 479 -24.36 -4.49 -6.55
CA SER A 479 -24.67 -3.23 -5.86
C SER A 479 -26.08 -2.74 -6.10
N LYS A 480 -26.59 -1.97 -5.14
CA LYS A 480 -27.88 -1.27 -5.21
C LYS A 480 -27.77 0.10 -4.55
N ILE A 481 -28.28 1.13 -5.22
CA ILE A 481 -28.40 2.48 -4.65
C ILE A 481 -29.82 2.68 -4.14
N VAL A 482 -29.94 3.29 -2.96
CA VAL A 482 -31.20 3.61 -2.28
C VAL A 482 -31.14 5.06 -1.81
N GLY A 483 -32.24 5.81 -1.91
CA GLY A 483 -32.37 7.14 -1.31
C GLY A 483 -32.39 7.05 0.22
N LEU A 484 -31.84 8.05 0.88
CA LEU A 484 -31.95 8.29 2.32
C LEU A 484 -33.00 9.40 2.51
N ASP A 485 -34.26 9.04 2.35
CA ASP A 485 -35.40 9.97 2.57
C ASP A 485 -35.67 10.23 4.05
#